data_dec57980e23c92b116b689f4eaa7b4d4
#
_entry.id   dec57980e23c92b116b689f4eaa7b4d4
#
_cell.length_a   1.000
_cell.length_b   1.000
_cell.length_c   1.000
_cell.angle_alpha   90.00
_cell.angle_beta   90.00
_cell.angle_gamma   90.00
#
_symmetry.space_group_name_H-M   'P 1'
#
loop_
_entity.id
_entity.type
_entity.pdbx_description
1 polymer ?
#
loop_
_entity_poly.entity_id
_entity_poly.type
_entity_poly.pdbx_seq_one_letter_code
_entity_poly.pdbx_strand_id
1 'polypeptide(L)'
;MSDHTASLEESQAARLPVGYRDSCSALLIPLNKCRRSTLYAPWKCEEERHTYERCQYQDFLQRQKKLRQMVAEAAAAAEDD
;
A
#
# COMPACT_ATOMS: atom_id res chain seq x y z
N MET A 1 8.68 5.24 8.90
CA MET A 1 7.57 4.51 8.25
C MET A 1 6.33 5.37 8.22
N SER A 2 5.94 5.76 7.04
CA SER A 2 4.68 6.48 6.90
C SER A 2 3.55 5.47 6.83
N ASP A 3 2.66 5.52 7.82
CA ASP A 3 1.46 4.69 7.82
C ASP A 3 0.32 5.50 7.20
N HIS A 4 -0.10 5.10 6.02
CA HIS A 4 -1.19 5.72 5.28
C HIS A 4 -2.43 4.83 5.27
N THR A 5 -2.64 4.12 6.36
CA THR A 5 -3.81 3.26 6.49
C THR A 5 -5.04 4.09 6.82
N ALA A 6 -6.08 3.98 6.00
CA ALA A 6 -7.36 4.62 6.28
C ALA A 6 -8.07 3.88 7.40
N SER A 7 -8.89 4.59 8.18
CA SER A 7 -9.72 3.97 9.20
C SER A 7 -10.77 3.06 8.54
N LEU A 8 -11.35 2.15 9.34
CA LEU A 8 -12.42 1.28 8.85
C LEU A 8 -13.59 2.11 8.31
N GLU A 9 -13.96 3.17 9.03
CA GLU A 9 -15.05 4.05 8.61
C GLU A 9 -14.74 4.75 7.28
N GLU A 10 -13.53 5.28 7.13
CA GLU A 10 -13.10 5.92 5.88
C GLU A 10 -13.09 4.93 4.72
N SER A 11 -12.60 3.71 4.96
CA SER A 11 -12.55 2.66 3.94
C SER A 11 -13.94 2.26 3.50
N GLN A 12 -14.88 2.12 4.44
CA GLN A 12 -16.26 1.79 4.14
C GLN A 12 -16.97 2.91 3.39
N ALA A 13 -16.77 4.16 3.81
CA ALA A 13 -17.35 5.32 3.14
C ALA A 13 -16.86 5.46 1.70
N ALA A 14 -15.59 5.15 1.46
CA ALA A 14 -14.99 5.18 0.13
C ALA A 14 -15.25 3.91 -0.68
N ARG A 15 -15.92 2.92 -0.09
CA ARG A 15 -16.24 1.62 -0.72
C ARG A 15 -15.01 0.91 -1.25
N LEU A 16 -13.93 0.93 -0.48
CA LEU A 16 -12.70 0.23 -0.86
C LEU A 16 -12.89 -1.28 -0.72
N PRO A 17 -12.52 -2.09 -1.73
CA PRO A 17 -12.49 -3.54 -1.58
C PRO A 17 -11.54 -3.96 -0.45
N VAL A 18 -11.84 -5.07 0.22
CA VAL A 18 -11.05 -5.53 1.37
C VAL A 18 -9.57 -5.72 1.00
N GLY A 19 -9.29 -6.20 -0.22
CA GLY A 19 -7.93 -6.40 -0.69
C GLY A 19 -7.10 -5.12 -0.84
N TYR A 20 -7.74 -3.96 -0.88
CA TYR A 20 -7.08 -2.66 -1.01
C TYR A 20 -7.07 -1.85 0.28
N ARG A 21 -7.47 -2.45 1.40
CA ARG A 21 -7.45 -1.79 2.71
C ARG A 21 -6.15 -2.06 3.44
N ASP A 22 -5.05 -1.69 2.80
CA ASP A 22 -3.70 -1.89 3.30
C ASP A 22 -3.09 -0.60 3.85
N SER A 23 -1.77 -0.60 4.10
CA SER A 23 -1.06 0.55 4.65
C SER A 23 -1.04 1.77 3.71
N CYS A 24 -1.48 1.61 2.46
CA CYS A 24 -1.55 2.72 1.49
C CYS A 24 -3.01 3.11 1.19
N SER A 25 -3.98 2.58 1.93
CA SER A 25 -5.41 2.80 1.63
C SER A 25 -5.83 4.26 1.70
N ALA A 26 -5.25 5.05 2.62
CA ALA A 26 -5.57 6.47 2.74
C ALA A 26 -5.19 7.27 1.49
N LEU A 27 -4.18 6.81 0.75
CA LEU A 27 -3.76 7.45 -0.51
C LEU A 27 -4.61 6.98 -1.69
N LEU A 28 -5.23 5.81 -1.59
CA LEU A 28 -6.11 5.29 -2.64
C LEU A 28 -7.42 6.07 -2.71
N ILE A 29 -7.92 6.55 -1.58
CA ILE A 29 -9.19 7.28 -1.52
C ILE A 29 -9.17 8.53 -2.42
N PRO A 30 -8.20 9.47 -2.30
CA PRO A 30 -8.15 10.62 -3.20
C PRO A 30 -7.88 10.22 -4.65
N LEU A 31 -7.11 9.17 -4.89
CA LEU A 31 -6.87 8.68 -6.25
C LEU A 31 -8.17 8.20 -6.90
N ASN A 32 -8.97 7.43 -6.18
CA ASN A 32 -10.25 6.94 -6.70
C ASN A 32 -11.25 8.09 -6.92
N LYS A 33 -11.25 9.07 -6.03
CA LYS A 33 -12.07 10.28 -6.21
C LYS A 33 -11.71 11.02 -7.50
N CYS A 34 -10.41 11.20 -7.72
CA CYS A 34 -9.92 11.84 -8.94
C CYS A 34 -10.29 11.03 -10.17
N ARG A 35 -10.09 9.71 -10.13
CA ARG A 35 -10.45 8.84 -11.24
C ARG A 35 -11.92 8.94 -11.62
N ARG A 36 -12.81 8.94 -10.63
CA ARG A 36 -14.25 9.06 -10.87
C ARG A 36 -14.61 10.43 -11.46
N SER A 37 -14.02 11.50 -10.95
CA SER A 37 -14.32 12.86 -11.41
C SER A 37 -13.83 13.10 -12.83
N THR A 38 -12.84 12.35 -13.31
CA THR A 38 -12.26 12.49 -14.64
C THR A 38 -12.65 11.35 -15.58
N LEU A 39 -13.62 10.53 -15.21
CA LEU A 39 -14.08 9.36 -15.97
C LEU A 39 -12.94 8.42 -16.32
N TYR A 40 -11.99 8.25 -15.40
CA TYR A 40 -10.84 7.35 -15.54
C TYR A 40 -9.94 7.68 -16.73
N ALA A 41 -9.86 8.95 -17.13
CA ALA A 41 -8.95 9.37 -18.20
C ALA A 41 -7.50 9.05 -17.82
N PRO A 42 -6.75 8.30 -18.66
CA PRO A 42 -5.41 7.80 -18.29
C PRO A 42 -4.36 8.88 -18.11
N TRP A 43 -4.57 10.08 -18.66
CA TRP A 43 -3.65 11.21 -18.51
C TRP A 43 -3.98 12.10 -17.31
N LYS A 44 -5.02 11.76 -16.54
CA LYS A 44 -5.40 12.51 -15.35
C LYS A 44 -4.93 11.79 -14.08
N CYS A 45 -4.92 12.51 -12.97
CA CYS A 45 -4.61 11.96 -11.65
C CYS A 45 -3.17 11.44 -11.52
N GLU A 46 -2.23 12.02 -12.25
CA GLU A 46 -0.82 11.59 -12.20
C GLU A 46 -0.22 11.75 -10.81
N GLU A 47 -0.47 12.88 -10.15
CA GLU A 47 0.08 13.16 -8.82
C GLU A 47 -0.41 12.15 -7.80
N GLU A 48 -1.72 11.92 -7.74
CA GLU A 48 -2.33 10.99 -6.81
C GLU A 48 -1.87 9.56 -7.09
N ARG A 49 -1.76 9.19 -8.36
CA ARG A 49 -1.29 7.87 -8.77
C ARG A 49 0.16 7.66 -8.37
N HIS A 50 1.04 8.63 -8.62
CA HIS A 50 2.45 8.53 -8.24
C HIS A 50 2.62 8.45 -6.74
N THR A 51 1.84 9.21 -5.98
CA THR A 51 1.88 9.16 -4.52
C THR A 51 1.48 7.78 -4.00
N TYR A 52 0.43 7.21 -4.57
CA TYR A 52 -0.04 5.87 -4.19
C TYR A 52 0.98 4.80 -4.58
N GLU A 53 1.49 4.85 -5.80
CA GLU A 53 2.50 3.90 -6.29
C GLU A 53 3.77 3.95 -5.45
N ARG A 54 4.22 5.15 -5.05
CA ARG A 54 5.38 5.32 -4.19
C ARG A 54 5.17 4.65 -2.84
N CYS A 55 3.99 4.81 -2.26
CA CYS A 55 3.65 4.16 -0.99
C CYS A 55 3.69 2.64 -1.14
N GLN A 56 3.12 2.10 -2.20
CA GLN A 56 3.14 0.65 -2.47
C GLN A 56 4.55 0.13 -2.67
N TYR A 57 5.39 0.87 -3.39
CA TYR A 57 6.79 0.50 -3.61
C TYR A 57 7.56 0.45 -2.30
N GLN A 58 7.40 1.46 -1.45
CA GLN A 58 8.05 1.48 -0.15
C GLN A 58 7.59 0.32 0.74
N ASP A 59 6.31 0.01 0.72
CA ASP A 59 5.74 -1.11 1.46
C ASP A 59 6.32 -2.44 0.96
N PHE A 60 6.46 -2.59 -0.35
CA PHE A 60 7.07 -3.76 -0.97
C PHE A 60 8.52 -3.94 -0.51
N LEU A 61 9.31 -2.86 -0.50
CA LEU A 61 10.70 -2.92 -0.04
C LEU A 61 10.80 -3.33 1.43
N GLN A 62 9.90 -2.82 2.28
CA GLN A 62 9.87 -3.19 3.69
C GLN A 62 9.53 -4.66 3.89
N ARG A 63 8.57 -5.18 3.12
CA ARG A 63 8.20 -6.59 3.16
C ARG A 63 9.36 -7.48 2.74
N GLN A 64 10.09 -7.10 1.70
CA GLN A 64 11.27 -7.84 1.25
C GLN A 64 12.35 -7.87 2.33
N LYS A 65 12.62 -6.72 2.95
CA LYS A 65 13.61 -6.62 4.01
C LYS A 65 13.23 -7.51 5.20
N LYS A 66 11.97 -7.48 5.59
CA LYS A 66 11.45 -8.31 6.68
C LYS A 66 11.57 -9.79 6.34
N LEU A 67 11.22 -10.17 5.13
CA LEU A 67 11.33 -11.55 4.67
C LEU A 67 12.77 -12.05 4.70
N ARG A 68 13.72 -11.23 4.23
CA ARG A 68 15.16 -11.58 4.28
C ARG A 68 15.64 -11.78 5.70
N GLN A 69 15.19 -10.94 6.64
CA GLN A 69 15.53 -11.09 8.05
C GLN A 69 14.99 -12.39 8.62
N MET A 70 13.73 -12.71 8.30
CA MET A 70 13.12 -13.96 8.77
C MET A 70 13.83 -15.19 8.21
N VAL A 71 14.21 -15.16 6.95
CA VAL A 71 14.94 -16.26 6.30
C VAL A 71 16.33 -16.41 6.94
N ALA A 72 17.03 -15.30 7.18
CA ALA A 72 18.34 -15.32 7.81
C ALA A 72 18.28 -15.86 9.24
N GLU A 73 17.25 -15.47 10.00
CA GLU A 73 17.04 -15.96 11.36
C GLU A 73 16.72 -17.46 11.38
N ALA A 74 15.90 -17.91 10.43
CA ALA A 74 15.57 -19.33 10.30
C ALA A 74 16.81 -20.15 9.93
N ALA A 75 17.64 -19.65 9.03
CA ALA A 75 18.88 -20.30 8.63
C ALA A 75 19.87 -20.38 9.80
N ALA A 76 20.00 -19.29 10.57
CA ALA A 76 20.86 -19.27 11.76
C ALA A 76 20.37 -20.25 12.82
N ALA A 77 19.07 -20.33 13.04
CA ALA A 77 18.48 -21.27 13.98
C ALA A 77 18.70 -22.73 13.54
N ALA A 78 18.68 -22.99 12.23
CA ALA A 78 18.94 -24.32 11.69
C ALA A 78 20.39 -24.74 11.85
N GLU A 79 21.35 -23.82 11.86
CA GLU A 79 22.77 -24.07 12.05
C GLU A 79 23.17 -24.32 13.51
N ASP A 80 22.29 -23.96 14.43
CA ASP A 80 22.55 -24.01 15.87
C ASP A 80 22.30 -25.39 16.49
N ASP A 81 22.21 -26.41 15.71
CA ASP A 81 22.04 -27.80 16.16
C ASP A 81 23.37 -28.43 16.60
#